data_db4dce926e132df3f59d7e84132a0382
#
_entry.id   db4dce926e132df3f59d7e84132a0382
#
_cell.length_a   1.000
_cell.length_b   1.000
_cell.length_c   1.000
_cell.angle_alpha   90.00
_cell.angle_beta   90.00
_cell.angle_gamma   90.00
#
_symmetry.space_group_name_H-M   'P 1'
#
loop_
_entity.id
_entity.type
_entity.pdbx_description
1 polymer ?
#
loop_
_entity_poly.entity_id
_entity_poly.type
_entity_poly.pdbx_seq_one_letter_code
_entity_poly.pdbx_strand_id
1 'polypeptide(L)'
;MLWAHFVNAQTFENGFNDVITQDTTLNNFMAHWMRKPYKLGGSTERGIDCSQFTKRLYKDVYNKQLANVAYKQWNQTERIKKDSLQLGDLVFFRSKVSPSGWHCGLYIGNTYFVHASNKVEGVKVSSLNEPRYKRAYKGAGRLKQ
;
A
#
# COMPACT_ATOMS: atom_id res chain seq x y z
N MET A 1 27.56 1.69 -0.05
CA MET A 1 27.06 1.83 -1.42
C MET A 1 25.55 1.79 -1.39
N LEU A 2 24.91 2.92 -1.64
CA LEU A 2 23.46 3.01 -1.73
C LEU A 2 23.04 2.47 -3.10
N TRP A 3 22.56 1.25 -3.11
CA TRP A 3 21.88 0.74 -4.29
C TRP A 3 20.51 1.42 -4.34
N ALA A 4 20.33 2.29 -5.32
CA ALA A 4 19.02 2.80 -5.63
C ALA A 4 18.14 1.58 -5.99
N HIS A 5 17.13 1.34 -5.18
CA HIS A 5 16.14 0.31 -5.46
C HIS A 5 15.29 0.82 -6.62
N PHE A 6 15.66 0.42 -7.83
CA PHE A 6 14.88 0.76 -9.01
C PHE A 6 13.61 -0.08 -9.01
N VAL A 7 12.50 0.59 -8.83
CA VAL A 7 11.20 0.04 -9.17
C VAL A 7 11.03 0.25 -10.66
N ASN A 8 11.12 -0.81 -11.43
CA ASN A 8 10.81 -0.76 -12.85
C ASN A 8 9.29 -0.81 -13.01
N ALA A 9 8.71 0.35 -13.35
CA ALA A 9 7.32 0.38 -13.79
C ALA A 9 7.30 -0.01 -15.27
N GLN A 10 6.81 -1.21 -15.58
CA GLN A 10 6.51 -1.60 -16.95
C GLN A 10 5.02 -1.41 -17.20
N THR A 11 4.70 -0.63 -18.20
CA THR A 11 3.33 -0.52 -18.73
C THR A 11 3.14 -1.63 -19.75
N PHE A 12 2.27 -2.59 -19.44
CA PHE A 12 1.83 -3.55 -20.43
C PHE A 12 0.63 -3.00 -21.21
N GLU A 13 0.43 -3.50 -22.45
CA GLU A 13 -0.59 -3.04 -23.39
C GLU A 13 -2.03 -3.00 -22.87
N ASN A 14 -2.27 -3.53 -21.69
CA ASN A 14 -3.58 -3.58 -21.01
C ASN A 14 -3.74 -2.56 -19.88
N GLY A 15 -2.88 -1.53 -19.79
CA GLY A 15 -2.99 -0.50 -18.77
C GLY A 15 -2.57 -0.93 -17.37
N PHE A 16 -1.82 -2.02 -17.24
CA PHE A 16 -1.21 -2.43 -15.99
C PHE A 16 0.17 -1.84 -15.82
N ASN A 17 0.35 -1.13 -14.73
CA ASN A 17 1.68 -0.86 -14.23
C ASN A 17 2.06 -2.04 -13.33
N ASP A 18 2.73 -3.03 -13.87
CA ASP A 18 3.41 -4.03 -13.06
C ASP A 18 4.66 -3.37 -12.51
N VAL A 19 4.54 -2.93 -11.27
CA VAL A 19 5.71 -2.44 -10.54
C VAL A 19 6.40 -3.64 -9.93
N ILE A 20 7.63 -3.88 -10.39
CA ILE A 20 8.45 -4.98 -9.89
C ILE A 20 9.46 -4.41 -8.90
N THR A 21 9.46 -4.93 -7.68
CA THR A 21 10.42 -4.60 -6.63
C THR A 21 11.56 -5.61 -6.63
N GLN A 22 12.55 -5.41 -5.76
CA GLN A 22 13.61 -6.41 -5.53
C GLN A 22 13.16 -7.54 -4.59
N ASP A 23 12.00 -7.40 -3.96
CA ASP A 23 11.43 -8.40 -3.06
C ASP A 23 10.51 -9.33 -3.85
N THR A 24 11.00 -10.52 -4.18
CA THR A 24 10.26 -11.52 -4.96
C THR A 24 8.98 -11.96 -4.26
N THR A 25 8.99 -12.12 -2.94
CA THR A 25 7.80 -12.49 -2.16
C THR A 25 6.72 -11.42 -2.26
N LEU A 26 7.12 -10.15 -2.14
CA LEU A 26 6.21 -9.03 -2.32
C LEU A 26 5.67 -8.96 -3.75
N ASN A 27 6.51 -9.17 -4.75
CA ASN A 27 6.09 -9.16 -6.14
C ASN A 27 5.03 -10.24 -6.42
N ASN A 28 5.23 -11.45 -5.90
CA ASN A 28 4.26 -12.54 -6.03
C ASN A 28 2.94 -12.21 -5.33
N PHE A 29 3.01 -11.60 -4.14
CA PHE A 29 1.84 -11.15 -3.41
C PHE A 29 1.07 -10.09 -4.23
N MET A 30 1.75 -9.08 -4.74
CA MET A 30 1.13 -8.02 -5.53
C MET A 30 0.49 -8.59 -6.81
N ALA A 31 1.17 -9.49 -7.52
CA ALA A 31 0.64 -10.12 -8.72
C ALA A 31 -0.67 -10.88 -8.44
N HIS A 32 -0.71 -11.60 -7.33
CA HIS A 32 -1.89 -12.37 -6.91
C HIS A 32 -3.08 -11.45 -6.56
N TRP A 33 -2.80 -10.36 -5.86
CA TRP A 33 -3.85 -9.46 -5.34
C TRP A 33 -4.27 -8.38 -6.33
N MET A 34 -3.49 -8.11 -7.36
CA MET A 34 -3.80 -7.05 -8.32
C MET A 34 -5.20 -7.22 -8.92
N ARG A 35 -5.97 -6.14 -8.92
CA ARG A 35 -7.37 -6.07 -9.37
C ARG A 35 -8.39 -6.81 -8.52
N LYS A 36 -8.01 -7.44 -7.43
CA LYS A 36 -9.02 -7.99 -6.51
C LYS A 36 -9.94 -6.87 -6.06
N PRO A 37 -11.25 -7.14 -5.94
CA PRO A 37 -12.22 -6.08 -5.67
C PRO A 37 -12.06 -5.46 -4.28
N TYR A 38 -12.39 -4.18 -4.19
CA TYR A 38 -12.51 -3.49 -2.91
C TYR A 38 -13.88 -3.76 -2.29
N LYS A 39 -13.90 -4.03 -0.99
CA LYS A 39 -15.11 -4.12 -0.19
C LYS A 39 -14.84 -3.61 1.21
N LEU A 40 -15.60 -2.59 1.64
CA LEU A 40 -15.48 -2.06 3.00
C LEU A 40 -15.72 -3.16 4.03
N GLY A 41 -14.77 -3.31 4.97
CA GLY A 41 -14.80 -4.39 5.96
C GLY A 41 -14.43 -5.77 5.41
N GLY A 42 -14.20 -5.90 4.11
CA GLY A 42 -13.81 -7.15 3.49
C GLY A 42 -12.36 -7.53 3.79
N SER A 43 -12.10 -8.84 3.85
CA SER A 43 -10.80 -9.40 4.19
C SER A 43 -10.41 -10.60 3.32
N THR A 44 -11.09 -10.81 2.20
CA THR A 44 -10.87 -11.96 1.31
C THR A 44 -10.66 -11.53 -0.14
N GLU A 45 -10.31 -12.48 -1.00
CA GLU A 45 -10.15 -12.24 -2.43
C GLU A 45 -11.44 -11.79 -3.14
N ARG A 46 -12.60 -11.98 -2.52
CA ARG A 46 -13.89 -11.51 -3.02
C ARG A 46 -14.15 -10.03 -2.71
N GLY A 47 -13.34 -9.45 -1.86
CA GLY A 47 -13.41 -8.06 -1.49
C GLY A 47 -12.54 -7.79 -0.27
N ILE A 48 -11.70 -6.78 -0.35
CA ILE A 48 -10.76 -6.41 0.71
C ILE A 48 -10.69 -4.88 0.81
N ASP A 49 -10.68 -4.35 2.04
CA ASP A 49 -10.46 -2.92 2.23
C ASP A 49 -8.98 -2.58 2.42
N CYS A 50 -8.69 -1.29 2.55
CA CYS A 50 -7.31 -0.80 2.58
C CYS A 50 -6.51 -1.36 3.76
N SER A 51 -7.07 -1.38 4.96
CA SER A 51 -6.38 -1.85 6.16
C SER A 51 -6.28 -3.37 6.23
N GLN A 52 -7.28 -4.09 5.75
CA GLN A 52 -7.21 -5.54 5.64
C GLN A 52 -6.19 -5.97 4.60
N PHE A 53 -6.05 -5.21 3.51
CA PHE A 53 -5.02 -5.46 2.50
C PHE A 53 -3.61 -5.31 3.08
N THR A 54 -3.31 -4.21 3.75
CA THR A 54 -1.99 -4.02 4.38
C THR A 54 -1.73 -5.05 5.46
N LYS A 55 -2.75 -5.40 6.25
CA LYS A 55 -2.65 -6.45 7.25
C LYS A 55 -2.28 -7.80 6.63
N ARG A 56 -2.98 -8.18 5.56
CA ARG A 56 -2.72 -9.44 4.85
C ARG A 56 -1.32 -9.46 4.24
N LEU A 57 -0.91 -8.35 3.63
CA LEU A 57 0.41 -8.19 3.04
C LEU A 57 1.51 -8.39 4.10
N TYR A 58 1.41 -7.70 5.23
CA TYR A 58 2.41 -7.82 6.29
C TYR A 58 2.49 -9.25 6.85
N LYS A 59 1.36 -9.92 6.97
CA LYS A 59 1.34 -11.31 7.41
C LYS A 59 2.02 -12.24 6.41
N ASP A 60 1.62 -12.16 5.15
CA ASP A 60 2.05 -13.11 4.12
C ASP A 60 3.48 -12.86 3.63
N VAL A 61 3.92 -11.59 3.56
CA VAL A 61 5.23 -11.21 3.05
C VAL A 61 6.28 -11.10 4.16
N TYR A 62 5.93 -10.49 5.28
CA TYR A 62 6.90 -10.15 6.34
C TYR A 62 6.73 -10.96 7.62
N ASN A 63 5.70 -11.81 7.69
CA ASN A 63 5.35 -12.58 8.89
C ASN A 63 5.18 -11.68 10.12
N LYS A 64 4.54 -10.54 9.94
CA LYS A 64 4.27 -9.56 10.99
C LYS A 64 2.78 -9.25 11.05
N GLN A 65 2.29 -8.92 12.24
CA GLN A 65 0.87 -8.69 12.46
C GLN A 65 0.56 -7.21 12.59
N LEU A 66 -0.32 -6.71 11.71
CA LEU A 66 -0.89 -5.37 11.82
C LEU A 66 -2.29 -5.42 12.41
N ALA A 67 -2.69 -4.30 13.01
CA ALA A 67 -4.06 -4.11 13.49
C ALA A 67 -5.07 -4.10 12.34
N ASN A 68 -6.35 -4.22 12.68
CA ASN A 68 -7.44 -4.37 11.70
C ASN A 68 -7.82 -3.07 10.98
N VAL A 69 -7.44 -1.92 11.52
CA VAL A 69 -7.87 -0.62 10.99
C VAL A 69 -6.70 0.33 10.85
N ALA A 70 -6.77 1.23 9.87
CA ALA A 70 -5.64 2.07 9.48
C ALA A 70 -5.09 2.93 10.61
N TYR A 71 -5.94 3.58 11.42
CA TYR A 71 -5.45 4.44 12.49
C TYR A 71 -4.71 3.65 13.58
N LYS A 72 -5.08 2.39 13.82
CA LYS A 72 -4.35 1.51 14.75
C LYS A 72 -3.02 1.05 14.15
N GLN A 73 -2.98 0.84 12.84
CA GLN A 73 -1.71 0.57 12.14
C GLN A 73 -0.78 1.77 12.23
N TRP A 74 -1.31 2.98 12.07
CA TRP A 74 -0.56 4.22 12.32
C TRP A 74 0.10 4.21 13.71
N ASN A 75 -0.66 3.83 14.74
CA ASN A 75 -0.17 3.78 16.11
C ASN A 75 0.91 2.71 16.35
N GLN A 76 0.95 1.67 15.51
CA GLN A 76 1.97 0.63 15.58
C GLN A 76 3.30 1.04 14.94
N THR A 77 3.34 2.18 14.27
CA THR A 77 4.50 2.60 13.47
C THR A 77 5.16 3.83 14.06
N GLU A 78 6.46 3.95 13.82
CA GLU A 78 7.22 5.19 14.00
C GLU A 78 7.08 6.05 12.77
N ARG A 79 7.01 7.39 12.96
CA ARG A 79 6.88 8.33 11.84
C ARG A 79 8.13 8.33 10.97
N ILE A 80 7.90 8.25 9.65
CA ILE A 80 8.95 8.31 8.64
C ILE A 80 8.68 9.55 7.79
N LYS A 81 9.71 10.38 7.61
CA LYS A 81 9.64 11.53 6.71
C LYS A 81 9.45 11.05 5.26
N LYS A 82 8.71 11.81 4.48
CA LYS A 82 8.39 11.44 3.09
C LYS A 82 9.63 11.20 2.23
N ASP A 83 10.69 11.99 2.43
CA ASP A 83 11.97 11.82 1.72
C ASP A 83 12.81 10.65 2.20
N SER A 84 12.43 10.04 3.31
CA SER A 84 13.13 8.87 3.89
C SER A 84 12.35 7.57 3.72
N LEU A 85 11.32 7.56 2.90
CA LEU A 85 10.49 6.38 2.63
C LEU A 85 11.33 5.23 2.04
N GLN A 86 11.08 4.03 2.55
CA GLN A 86 11.70 2.80 2.09
C GLN A 86 10.64 1.76 1.73
N LEU A 87 10.99 0.85 0.84
CA LEU A 87 10.17 -0.31 0.51
C LEU A 87 9.66 -0.98 1.79
N GLY A 88 8.35 -1.17 1.89
CA GLY A 88 7.72 -1.80 3.05
C GLY A 88 7.15 -0.82 4.08
N ASP A 89 7.44 0.47 3.97
CA ASP A 89 6.82 1.46 4.85
C ASP A 89 5.33 1.60 4.55
N LEU A 90 4.54 1.87 5.58
CA LEU A 90 3.12 2.17 5.42
C LEU A 90 2.95 3.66 5.11
N VAL A 91 2.07 3.96 4.16
CA VAL A 91 1.66 5.32 3.83
C VAL A 91 0.19 5.51 4.18
N PHE A 92 -0.13 6.68 4.74
CA PHE A 92 -1.46 6.98 5.28
C PHE A 92 -2.00 8.26 4.68
N PHE A 93 -3.30 8.25 4.45
CA PHE A 93 -4.03 9.34 3.79
C PHE A 93 -5.32 9.65 4.54
N ARG A 94 -5.79 10.89 4.41
CA ARG A 94 -7.17 11.23 4.77
C ARG A 94 -8.11 10.63 3.72
N SER A 95 -9.27 10.17 4.16
CA SER A 95 -10.26 9.61 3.26
C SER A 95 -11.64 10.19 3.58
N LYS A 96 -12.33 10.68 2.55
CA LYS A 96 -13.71 11.15 2.66
C LYS A 96 -14.72 10.01 2.52
N VAL A 97 -14.30 8.89 1.94
CA VAL A 97 -15.20 7.75 1.65
C VAL A 97 -15.10 6.64 2.69
N SER A 98 -14.01 6.57 3.42
CA SER A 98 -13.86 5.62 4.52
C SER A 98 -14.57 6.16 5.77
N PRO A 99 -15.41 5.34 6.44
CA PRO A 99 -16.06 5.75 7.69
C PRO A 99 -15.08 6.17 8.78
N SER A 100 -13.87 5.60 8.80
CA SER A 100 -12.82 5.95 9.76
C SER A 100 -12.15 7.29 9.45
N GLY A 101 -12.29 7.81 8.23
CA GLY A 101 -11.55 8.97 7.76
C GLY A 101 -10.11 8.68 7.33
N TRP A 102 -9.69 7.42 7.36
CA TRP A 102 -8.33 6.98 7.05
C TRP A 102 -8.27 6.06 5.84
N HIS A 103 -7.16 6.16 5.12
CA HIS A 103 -6.77 5.23 4.07
C HIS A 103 -5.29 4.87 4.23
N CYS A 104 -4.90 3.69 3.79
CA CYS A 104 -3.50 3.26 3.88
C CYS A 104 -3.08 2.40 2.70
N GLY A 105 -1.78 2.32 2.51
CA GLY A 105 -1.14 1.46 1.52
C GLY A 105 0.30 1.15 1.92
N LEU A 106 0.97 0.35 1.11
CA LEU A 106 2.38 -0.02 1.30
C LEU A 106 3.24 0.68 0.26
N TYR A 107 4.26 1.40 0.72
CA TYR A 107 5.25 2.02 -0.15
C TYR A 107 6.13 0.96 -0.80
N ILE A 108 6.28 1.03 -2.12
CA ILE A 108 7.05 0.05 -2.89
C ILE A 108 8.24 0.66 -3.63
N GLY A 109 8.59 1.89 -3.31
CA GLY A 109 9.73 2.60 -3.92
C GLY A 109 9.31 3.55 -5.02
N ASN A 110 10.18 4.48 -5.37
CA ASN A 110 10.06 5.42 -6.48
C ASN A 110 8.70 6.16 -6.54
N THR A 111 8.21 6.63 -5.40
CA THR A 111 6.91 7.30 -5.21
C THR A 111 5.68 6.41 -5.30
N TYR A 112 5.83 5.14 -5.65
CA TYR A 112 4.70 4.22 -5.81
C TYR A 112 4.29 3.55 -4.50
N PHE A 113 3.01 3.23 -4.41
CA PHE A 113 2.47 2.41 -3.32
C PHE A 113 1.37 1.50 -3.83
N VAL A 114 1.21 0.35 -3.19
CA VAL A 114 0.16 -0.62 -3.50
C VAL A 114 -0.92 -0.55 -2.41
N HIS A 115 -2.18 -0.58 -2.83
CA HIS A 115 -3.31 -0.46 -1.92
C HIS A 115 -4.60 -1.04 -2.50
N ALA A 116 -5.53 -1.39 -1.63
CA ALA A 116 -6.92 -1.59 -2.02
C ALA A 116 -7.58 -0.20 -2.08
N SER A 117 -7.76 0.32 -3.28
CA SER A 117 -8.07 1.73 -3.52
C SER A 117 -9.52 2.09 -3.22
N ASN A 118 -10.45 1.64 -4.06
CA ASN A 118 -11.87 1.90 -3.92
C ASN A 118 -12.69 0.87 -4.72
N LYS A 119 -14.02 0.99 -4.67
CA LYS A 119 -14.94 0.04 -5.33
C LYS A 119 -14.78 -0.03 -6.84
N VAL A 120 -14.30 1.04 -7.48
CA VAL A 120 -14.11 1.07 -8.95
C VAL A 120 -12.78 0.45 -9.35
N GLU A 121 -11.73 0.76 -8.59
CA GLU A 121 -10.35 0.44 -8.97
C GLU A 121 -9.86 -0.89 -8.41
N GLY A 122 -10.35 -1.30 -7.23
CA GLY A 122 -9.82 -2.47 -6.53
C GLY A 122 -8.39 -2.30 -6.03
N VAL A 123 -7.66 -3.40 -5.96
CA VAL A 123 -6.23 -3.38 -5.60
C VAL A 123 -5.42 -2.89 -6.79
N LYS A 124 -4.57 -1.90 -6.55
CA LYS A 124 -3.75 -1.27 -7.61
C LYS A 124 -2.48 -0.63 -7.05
N VAL A 125 -1.60 -0.28 -7.95
CA VAL A 125 -0.46 0.60 -7.67
C VAL A 125 -0.83 2.04 -8.05
N SER A 126 -0.49 2.97 -7.18
CA SER A 126 -0.67 4.42 -7.41
C SER A 126 0.61 5.16 -7.05
N SER A 127 0.69 6.43 -7.41
CA SER A 127 1.83 7.28 -7.07
C SER A 127 1.46 8.32 -6.01
N LEU A 128 2.36 8.58 -5.07
CA LEU A 128 2.25 9.68 -4.12
C LEU A 128 2.22 11.05 -4.81
N ASN A 129 2.67 11.13 -6.05
CA ASN A 129 2.67 12.35 -6.86
C ASN A 129 1.34 12.62 -7.57
N GLU A 130 0.42 11.66 -7.60
CA GLU A 130 -0.94 11.91 -8.10
C GLU A 130 -1.62 12.97 -7.24
N PRO A 131 -2.27 13.98 -7.85
CA PRO A 131 -2.83 15.13 -7.10
C PRO A 131 -3.74 14.72 -5.94
N ARG A 132 -4.59 13.71 -6.13
CA ARG A 132 -5.50 13.22 -5.06
C ARG A 132 -4.75 12.69 -3.85
N TYR A 133 -3.66 11.97 -4.05
CA TYR A 133 -2.87 11.39 -2.95
C TYR A 133 -1.93 12.42 -2.33
N LYS A 134 -1.40 13.32 -3.15
CA LYS A 134 -0.57 14.42 -2.68
C LYS A 134 -1.37 15.33 -1.70
N ARG A 135 -2.62 15.64 -2.02
CA ARG A 135 -3.50 16.42 -1.15
C ARG A 135 -3.95 15.66 0.10
N ALA A 136 -4.19 14.37 -0.03
CA ALA A 136 -4.71 13.55 1.05
C ALA A 136 -3.61 12.99 1.98
N TYR A 137 -2.35 13.09 1.59
CA TYR A 137 -1.22 12.51 2.33
C TYR A 137 -1.19 13.00 3.78
N LYS A 138 -1.12 12.05 4.69
CA LYS A 138 -1.12 12.30 6.14
C LYS A 138 0.24 12.03 6.78
N GLY A 139 0.95 11.05 6.27
CA GLY A 139 2.25 10.67 6.76
C GLY A 139 2.57 9.22 6.46
N ALA A 140 3.73 8.79 6.92
CA ALA A 140 4.20 7.43 6.75
C ALA A 140 4.73 6.85 8.06
N GLY A 141 4.83 5.54 8.11
CA GLY A 141 5.33 4.86 9.28
C GLY A 141 6.01 3.55 8.97
N ARG A 142 6.98 3.22 9.82
CA ARG A 142 7.67 1.94 9.83
C ARG A 142 7.34 1.21 11.11
N LEU A 143 7.00 -0.07 10.98
CA LEU A 143 6.58 -0.87 12.14
C LEU A 143 7.65 -0.83 13.23
N LYS A 144 7.23 -0.56 14.45
CA LYS A 144 8.10 -0.60 15.62
C LYS A 144 8.60 -2.03 15.84
N GLN A 145 9.85 -2.14 16.14
CA GLN A 145 10.46 -3.42 16.46
C GLN A 145 10.35 -3.72 17.94
#